data_cc1fd1937464be3ac2ed6acffb57d2f4
#
_entry.id   cc1fd1937464be3ac2ed6acffb57d2f4
#
_cell.length_a   1.000
_cell.length_b   1.000
_cell.length_c   1.000
_cell.angle_alpha   90.00
_cell.angle_beta   90.00
_cell.angle_gamma   90.00
#
_symmetry.space_group_name_H-M   'P 1'
#
loop_
_entity.id
_entity.type
_entity.pdbx_description
1 polymer ?
#
loop_
_entity_poly.entity_id
_entity_poly.type
_entity_poly.pdbx_seq_one_letter_code
_entity_poly.pdbx_strand_id
1 'polypeptide(L)'
;MKTIVVLSDTHGNFKAIDKILPIINESDYLFHLGDHDSDIKAYRNDVKAKVYSVKGNCDGGGDDLTVEVEGVKILLTHGDRYGVKRSIYPLYLKAKEIGVKLVCYGHTHDASILEQDGIFLVNPGCANGFYANSYCYIVIHNGKITSKLVEF
;
A
#
# COMPACT_ATOMS: atom_id res chain seq x y z
N MET A 1 -1.35 -10.00 -16.72
CA MET A 1 -0.41 -9.21 -15.89
C MET A 1 -1.08 -7.94 -15.41
N LYS A 2 -0.99 -7.66 -14.13
CA LYS A 2 -1.51 -6.44 -13.51
C LYS A 2 -0.42 -5.74 -12.71
N THR A 3 -0.46 -4.41 -12.73
CA THR A 3 0.52 -3.57 -12.06
C THR A 3 -0.17 -2.71 -11.01
N ILE A 4 0.51 -2.50 -9.89
CA ILE A 4 -0.03 -1.80 -8.72
C ILE A 4 1.01 -0.82 -8.20
N VAL A 5 0.62 0.43 -7.99
CA VAL A 5 1.40 1.38 -7.19
C VAL A 5 0.81 1.38 -5.78
N VAL A 6 1.66 1.19 -4.79
CA VAL A 6 1.27 1.22 -3.37
C VAL A 6 1.88 2.43 -2.72
N LEU A 7 1.04 3.26 -2.12
CA LEU A 7 1.42 4.53 -1.50
C LEU A 7 0.80 4.61 -0.10
N SER A 8 1.44 5.30 0.82
CA SER A 8 0.94 5.46 2.19
C SER A 8 1.49 6.70 2.85
N ASP A 9 0.78 7.15 3.89
CA ASP A 9 1.28 8.19 4.80
C ASP A 9 1.72 9.45 4.04
N THR A 10 0.84 9.96 3.19
CA THR A 10 1.11 11.14 2.34
C THR A 10 1.03 12.45 3.10
N HIS A 11 0.21 12.53 4.14
CA HIS A 11 0.12 13.68 5.06
C HIS A 11 0.08 15.05 4.36
N GLY A 12 -0.73 15.16 3.29
CA GLY A 12 -0.93 16.41 2.56
C GLY A 12 0.17 16.77 1.57
N ASN A 13 1.12 15.87 1.31
CA ASN A 13 2.22 16.12 0.38
C ASN A 13 1.80 15.91 -1.07
N PHE A 14 1.06 16.87 -1.62
CA PHE A 14 0.59 16.79 -3.00
C PHE A 14 1.72 16.80 -4.04
N LYS A 15 2.87 17.42 -3.72
CA LYS A 15 4.02 17.41 -4.63
C LYS A 15 4.53 16.00 -4.89
N ALA A 16 4.49 15.13 -3.89
CA ALA A 16 4.88 13.73 -4.06
C ALA A 16 3.92 13.01 -5.01
N ILE A 17 2.61 13.22 -4.83
CA ILE A 17 1.60 12.62 -5.70
C ILE A 17 1.74 13.12 -7.13
N ASP A 18 1.92 14.43 -7.32
CA ASP A 18 2.14 15.02 -8.65
C ASP A 18 3.33 14.36 -9.36
N LYS A 19 4.40 14.12 -8.63
CA LYS A 19 5.64 13.56 -9.19
C LYS A 19 5.45 12.14 -9.73
N ILE A 20 4.65 11.33 -9.07
CA ILE A 20 4.44 9.92 -9.46
C ILE A 20 3.13 9.69 -10.21
N LEU A 21 2.34 10.73 -10.45
CA LEU A 21 1.06 10.62 -11.17
C LEU A 21 1.21 9.91 -12.52
N PRO A 22 2.25 10.18 -13.35
CA PRO A 22 2.44 9.43 -14.59
C PRO A 22 2.59 7.92 -14.37
N ILE A 23 3.32 7.50 -13.34
CA ILE A 23 3.50 6.08 -13.02
C ILE A 23 2.18 5.48 -12.54
N ILE A 24 1.43 6.19 -11.70
CA ILE A 24 0.11 5.77 -11.26
C ILE A 24 -0.79 5.53 -12.47
N ASN A 25 -0.79 6.45 -13.43
CA ASN A 25 -1.68 6.39 -14.59
C ASN A 25 -1.29 5.34 -15.64
N GLU A 26 -0.06 4.85 -15.59
CA GLU A 26 0.37 3.71 -16.38
C GLU A 26 0.06 2.37 -15.69
N SER A 27 -0.36 2.41 -14.43
CA SER A 27 -0.63 1.22 -13.62
C SER A 27 -2.12 0.87 -13.65
N ASP A 28 -2.43 -0.40 -13.37
CA ASP A 28 -3.81 -0.87 -13.29
C ASP A 28 -4.48 -0.43 -11.99
N TYR A 29 -3.74 -0.41 -10.90
CA TYR A 29 -4.26 -0.11 -9.56
C TYR A 29 -3.38 0.87 -8.80
N LEU A 30 -4.03 1.66 -7.95
CA LEU A 30 -3.38 2.46 -6.91
C LEU A 30 -3.95 2.03 -5.56
N PHE A 31 -3.08 1.62 -4.64
CA PHE A 31 -3.45 1.34 -3.25
C PHE A 31 -2.90 2.45 -2.36
N HIS A 32 -3.77 3.07 -1.56
CA HIS A 32 -3.37 4.03 -0.53
C HIS A 32 -3.69 3.45 0.85
N LEU A 33 -2.69 3.35 1.69
CA LEU A 33 -2.78 2.60 2.94
C LEU A 33 -3.04 3.46 4.18
N GLY A 34 -3.56 4.65 3.97
CA GLY A 34 -4.02 5.51 5.06
C GLY A 34 -3.03 6.60 5.46
N ASP A 35 -3.44 7.34 6.45
CA ASP A 35 -2.91 8.63 6.87
C ASP A 35 -2.93 9.63 5.72
N HIS A 36 -4.01 10.39 5.71
CA HIS A 36 -4.44 11.30 4.66
C HIS A 36 -4.90 10.59 3.37
N ASP A 37 -5.78 9.59 3.52
CA ASP A 37 -6.43 8.96 2.38
C ASP A 37 -7.19 9.98 1.51
N SER A 38 -7.62 11.09 2.11
CA SER A 38 -8.26 12.20 1.40
C SER A 38 -7.35 12.86 0.36
N ASP A 39 -6.03 12.72 0.48
CA ASP A 39 -5.10 13.26 -0.52
C ASP A 39 -5.35 12.66 -1.89
N ILE A 40 -5.62 11.35 -1.95
CA ILE A 40 -5.94 10.67 -3.23
C ILE A 40 -7.30 11.09 -3.74
N LYS A 41 -8.25 11.38 -2.88
CA LYS A 41 -9.58 11.86 -3.30
C LYS A 41 -9.51 13.20 -4.03
N ALA A 42 -8.51 14.04 -3.72
CA ALA A 42 -8.28 15.29 -4.43
C ALA A 42 -7.86 15.05 -5.89
N TYR A 43 -7.32 13.87 -6.20
CA TYR A 43 -6.86 13.50 -7.54
C TYR A 43 -7.86 12.64 -8.30
N ARG A 44 -9.08 12.46 -7.81
CA ARG A 44 -10.07 11.54 -8.40
C ARG A 44 -10.34 11.75 -9.89
N ASN A 45 -10.17 12.98 -10.40
CA ASN A 45 -10.36 13.30 -11.82
C ASN A 45 -9.08 13.12 -12.65
N ASP A 46 -7.93 12.98 -12.01
CA ASP A 46 -6.62 12.90 -12.66
C ASP A 46 -6.06 11.47 -12.65
N VAL A 47 -6.48 10.64 -11.68
CA VAL A 47 -6.04 9.24 -11.56
C VAL A 47 -6.88 8.36 -12.44
N LYS A 48 -6.22 7.65 -13.36
CA LYS A 48 -6.86 6.68 -14.28
C LYS A 48 -6.86 5.25 -13.72
N ALA A 49 -5.92 4.94 -12.84
CA ALA A 49 -5.85 3.63 -12.18
C ALA A 49 -7.07 3.42 -11.27
N LYS A 50 -7.44 2.16 -11.06
CA LYS A 50 -8.47 1.83 -10.09
C LYS A 50 -7.90 2.00 -8.68
N VAL A 51 -8.56 2.83 -7.87
CA VAL A 51 -8.08 3.18 -6.53
C VAL A 51 -8.77 2.32 -5.48
N TYR A 52 -7.97 1.72 -4.60
CA TYR A 52 -8.42 1.15 -3.34
C TYR A 52 -7.68 1.86 -2.22
N SER A 53 -8.39 2.32 -1.21
CA SER A 53 -7.76 2.98 -0.07
C SER A 53 -8.37 2.51 1.24
N VAL A 54 -7.55 2.53 2.29
CA VAL A 54 -7.98 2.30 3.66
C VAL A 54 -7.65 3.55 4.48
N LYS A 55 -8.31 3.70 5.63
CA LYS A 55 -8.05 4.82 6.53
C LYS A 55 -7.00 4.45 7.56
N GLY A 56 -6.09 5.39 7.83
CA GLY A 56 -5.14 5.28 8.90
C GLY A 56 -5.67 5.89 10.20
N ASN A 57 -4.83 5.85 11.23
CA ASN A 57 -5.17 6.42 12.53
C ASN A 57 -5.36 7.95 12.47
N CYS A 58 -4.68 8.63 11.55
CA CYS A 58 -4.87 10.07 11.32
C CYS A 58 -6.15 10.41 10.55
N ASP A 59 -6.82 9.42 9.98
CA ASP A 59 -8.07 9.57 9.22
C ASP A 59 -9.32 9.19 10.04
N GLY A 60 -9.16 8.99 11.33
CA GLY A 60 -10.23 8.54 12.21
C GLY A 60 -10.43 7.03 12.24
N GLY A 61 -9.55 6.28 11.58
CA GLY A 61 -9.62 4.82 11.50
C GLY A 61 -10.69 4.33 10.54
N GLY A 62 -10.71 3.05 10.30
CA GLY A 62 -11.65 2.38 9.41
C GLY A 62 -11.33 0.90 9.28
N ASP A 63 -12.10 0.21 8.46
CA ASP A 63 -11.92 -1.21 8.23
C ASP A 63 -10.76 -1.48 7.27
N ASP A 64 -10.13 -2.64 7.44
CA ASP A 64 -9.22 -3.18 6.44
C ASP A 64 -10.01 -3.57 5.19
N LEU A 65 -9.30 -3.74 4.09
CA LEU A 65 -9.90 -4.11 2.81
C LEU A 65 -9.19 -5.34 2.27
N THR A 66 -9.97 -6.30 1.78
CA THR A 66 -9.42 -7.45 1.06
C THR A 66 -9.84 -7.34 -0.40
N VAL A 67 -8.87 -7.40 -1.29
CA VAL A 67 -9.09 -7.32 -2.74
C VAL A 67 -8.45 -8.53 -3.42
N GLU A 68 -8.89 -8.83 -4.63
CA GLU A 68 -8.32 -9.90 -5.43
C GLU A 68 -7.86 -9.35 -6.77
N VAL A 69 -6.61 -9.62 -7.13
CA VAL A 69 -5.99 -9.20 -8.38
C VAL A 69 -5.32 -10.40 -9.01
N GLU A 70 -5.72 -10.76 -10.24
CA GLU A 70 -5.14 -11.91 -10.97
C GLU A 70 -5.13 -13.20 -10.14
N GLY A 71 -6.20 -13.45 -9.39
CA GLY A 71 -6.33 -14.63 -8.53
C GLY A 71 -5.56 -14.55 -7.22
N VAL A 72 -4.86 -13.47 -6.94
CA VAL A 72 -4.13 -13.25 -5.68
C VAL A 72 -4.98 -12.44 -4.73
N LYS A 73 -5.24 -12.99 -3.54
CA LYS A 73 -5.93 -12.25 -2.47
C LYS A 73 -4.94 -11.36 -1.74
N ILE A 74 -5.32 -10.11 -1.54
CA ILE A 74 -4.48 -9.06 -0.98
C ILE A 74 -5.20 -8.40 0.19
N LEU A 75 -4.53 -8.29 1.33
CA LEU A 75 -5.01 -7.51 2.46
C LEU A 75 -4.39 -6.12 2.40
N LEU A 76 -5.25 -5.10 2.44
CA LEU A 76 -4.85 -3.70 2.59
C LEU A 76 -5.22 -3.25 4.00
N THR A 77 -4.25 -2.75 4.73
CA THR A 77 -4.44 -2.24 6.09
C THR A 77 -3.45 -1.10 6.35
N HIS A 78 -3.84 -0.17 7.22
CA HIS A 78 -2.87 0.83 7.67
C HIS A 78 -1.81 0.18 8.56
N GLY A 79 -2.21 -0.78 9.38
CA GLY A 79 -1.32 -1.58 10.21
C GLY A 79 -1.28 -1.18 11.68
N ASP A 80 -1.79 0.00 12.04
CA ASP A 80 -1.77 0.50 13.43
C ASP A 80 -2.46 -0.46 14.41
N ARG A 81 -3.57 -1.08 14.00
CA ARG A 81 -4.32 -2.03 14.85
C ARG A 81 -3.60 -3.35 15.08
N TYR A 82 -2.59 -3.66 14.29
CA TYR A 82 -1.80 -4.88 14.44
C TYR A 82 -0.47 -4.64 15.18
N GLY A 83 -0.22 -3.42 15.65
CA GLY A 83 0.99 -3.10 16.37
C GLY A 83 2.27 -3.23 15.55
N VAL A 84 2.21 -2.90 14.26
CA VAL A 84 3.33 -3.11 13.32
C VAL A 84 4.61 -2.35 13.69
N LYS A 85 4.51 -1.30 14.50
CA LYS A 85 5.70 -0.60 15.03
C LYS A 85 6.47 -1.44 16.04
N ARG A 86 5.83 -2.43 16.67
CA ARG A 86 6.45 -3.34 17.65
C ARG A 86 6.89 -4.63 16.99
N SER A 87 6.02 -5.23 16.16
CA SER A 87 6.26 -6.52 15.52
C SER A 87 5.34 -6.69 14.31
N ILE A 88 5.86 -7.31 13.28
CA ILE A 88 5.08 -7.70 12.10
C ILE A 88 4.27 -8.99 12.35
N TYR A 89 4.59 -9.72 13.40
CA TYR A 89 4.04 -11.06 13.63
C TYR A 89 2.51 -11.11 13.73
N PRO A 90 1.82 -10.20 14.46
CA PRO A 90 0.36 -10.23 14.49
C PRO A 90 -0.27 -10.05 13.12
N LEU A 91 0.31 -9.21 12.27
CA LEU A 91 -0.18 -8.99 10.91
C LEU A 91 0.06 -10.23 10.03
N TYR A 92 1.22 -10.86 10.17
CA TYR A 92 1.52 -12.13 9.50
C TYR A 92 0.52 -13.24 9.88
N LEU A 93 0.18 -13.36 11.17
CA LEU A 93 -0.81 -14.33 11.64
C LEU A 93 -2.19 -14.05 11.05
N LYS A 94 -2.58 -12.78 10.96
CA LYS A 94 -3.85 -12.39 10.32
C LYS A 94 -3.87 -12.79 8.85
N ALA A 95 -2.78 -12.58 8.14
CA ALA A 95 -2.65 -12.98 6.74
C ALA A 95 -2.84 -14.49 6.55
N LYS A 96 -2.25 -15.29 7.43
CA LYS A 96 -2.43 -16.76 7.43
C LYS A 96 -3.87 -17.13 7.71
N GLU A 97 -4.49 -16.51 8.69
CA GLU A 97 -5.87 -16.77 9.10
C GLU A 97 -6.86 -16.55 7.95
N ILE A 98 -6.72 -15.44 7.22
CA ILE A 98 -7.65 -15.09 6.14
C ILE A 98 -7.23 -15.62 4.76
N GLY A 99 -6.06 -16.26 4.66
CA GLY A 99 -5.60 -16.91 3.44
C GLY A 99 -5.13 -15.98 2.35
N VAL A 100 -4.58 -14.81 2.70
CA VAL A 100 -4.01 -13.89 1.70
C VAL A 100 -2.55 -14.19 1.42
N LYS A 101 -2.10 -13.88 0.22
CA LYS A 101 -0.70 -14.06 -0.22
C LYS A 101 0.11 -12.78 -0.20
N LEU A 102 -0.55 -11.64 -0.14
CA LEU A 102 0.07 -10.32 -0.14
C LEU A 102 -0.63 -9.45 0.89
N VAL A 103 0.16 -8.79 1.72
CA VAL A 103 -0.30 -7.77 2.67
C VAL A 103 0.41 -6.47 2.33
N CYS A 104 -0.35 -5.41 2.15
CA CYS A 104 0.16 -4.06 2.00
C CYS A 104 -0.23 -3.26 3.24
N TYR A 105 0.76 -2.70 3.93
CA TYR A 105 0.55 -1.95 5.17
C TYR A 105 1.47 -0.72 5.22
N GLY A 106 1.13 0.24 6.06
CA GLY A 106 1.89 1.48 6.26
C GLY A 106 2.24 1.72 7.71
N HIS A 107 1.96 2.92 8.18
CA HIS A 107 2.06 3.36 9.58
C HIS A 107 3.49 3.52 10.12
N THR A 108 4.42 2.61 9.84
CA THR A 108 5.78 2.68 10.37
C THR A 108 6.63 3.77 9.73
N HIS A 109 6.24 4.22 8.53
CA HIS A 109 7.02 5.11 7.64
C HIS A 109 8.32 4.47 7.13
N ASP A 110 8.56 3.20 7.40
CA ASP A 110 9.75 2.46 6.97
C ASP A 110 9.42 1.52 5.80
N ALA A 111 9.99 1.79 4.65
CA ALA A 111 9.81 0.95 3.48
C ALA A 111 10.43 -0.42 3.69
N SER A 112 9.67 -1.48 3.43
CA SER A 112 10.16 -2.84 3.57
C SER A 112 9.40 -3.83 2.71
N ILE A 113 10.07 -4.89 2.31
CA ILE A 113 9.49 -6.05 1.66
C ILE A 113 9.98 -7.28 2.41
N LEU A 114 9.05 -8.07 2.92
CA LEU A 114 9.32 -9.29 3.66
C LEU A 114 8.53 -10.43 3.04
N GLU A 115 9.15 -11.58 2.87
CA GLU A 115 8.47 -12.82 2.49
C GLU A 115 8.65 -13.85 3.59
N GLN A 116 7.55 -14.44 4.02
CA GLN A 116 7.57 -15.53 5.01
C GLN A 116 6.48 -16.53 4.69
N ASP A 117 6.85 -17.79 4.54
CA ASP A 117 5.93 -18.90 4.25
C ASP A 117 5.04 -18.63 3.02
N GLY A 118 5.61 -18.01 1.99
CA GLY A 118 4.89 -17.66 0.76
C GLY A 118 3.97 -16.46 0.88
N ILE A 119 3.98 -15.74 2.00
CA ILE A 119 3.23 -14.52 2.22
C ILE A 119 4.16 -13.32 2.11
N PHE A 120 3.83 -12.37 1.24
CA PHE A 120 4.55 -11.11 1.10
C PHE A 120 3.91 -10.04 1.98
N LEU A 121 4.73 -9.36 2.79
CA LEU A 121 4.30 -8.23 3.58
C LEU A 121 5.10 -7.01 3.11
N VAL A 122 4.40 -6.04 2.55
CA VAL A 122 5.00 -4.92 1.85
C VAL A 122 4.57 -3.62 2.52
N ASN A 123 5.56 -2.80 2.88
CA ASN A 123 5.35 -1.44 3.34
C ASN A 123 5.99 -0.49 2.32
N PRO A 124 5.24 0.40 1.68
CA PRO A 124 5.79 1.31 0.68
C PRO A 124 6.64 2.43 1.29
N GLY A 125 6.69 2.55 2.61
CA GLY A 125 7.26 3.70 3.29
C GLY A 125 6.27 4.87 3.31
N CYS A 126 6.77 6.07 3.57
CA CYS A 126 5.95 7.27 3.59
C CYS A 126 6.23 8.17 2.39
N ALA A 127 5.30 9.05 2.10
CA ALA A 127 5.44 10.08 1.08
C ALA A 127 5.07 11.45 1.64
N ASN A 128 5.44 11.71 2.90
CA ASN A 128 5.07 12.93 3.63
C ASN A 128 6.02 14.11 3.42
N GLY A 129 7.15 13.90 2.73
CA GLY A 129 8.10 14.96 2.41
C GLY A 129 9.14 15.28 3.50
N PHE A 130 9.06 14.65 4.70
CA PHE A 130 10.03 14.89 5.77
C PHE A 130 11.32 14.08 5.59
N TYR A 131 11.21 12.93 4.93
CA TYR A 131 12.33 12.05 4.60
C TYR A 131 12.23 11.70 3.12
N ALA A 132 13.05 10.76 2.66
CA ALA A 132 12.92 10.25 1.29
C ALA A 132 11.51 9.68 1.10
N ASN A 133 10.80 10.17 0.09
CA ASN A 133 9.51 9.62 -0.31
C ASN A 133 9.73 8.28 -0.99
N SER A 134 8.83 7.33 -0.78
CA SER A 134 8.90 6.04 -1.44
C SER A 134 7.52 5.49 -1.75
N TYR A 135 7.47 4.62 -2.73
CA TYR A 135 6.31 3.81 -3.04
C TYR A 135 6.76 2.38 -3.36
N CYS A 136 5.84 1.45 -3.37
CA CYS A 136 6.11 0.10 -3.85
C CYS A 136 5.43 -0.11 -5.19
N TYR A 137 6.15 -0.67 -6.14
CA TYR A 137 5.62 -1.10 -7.43
C TYR A 137 5.48 -2.61 -7.43
N ILE A 138 4.27 -3.10 -7.66
CA ILE A 138 3.98 -4.53 -7.63
C ILE A 138 3.48 -4.98 -9.00
N VAL A 139 3.99 -6.11 -9.46
CA VAL A 139 3.51 -6.81 -10.65
C VAL A 139 2.98 -8.18 -10.24
N ILE A 140 1.76 -8.49 -10.65
CA ILE A 140 1.16 -9.80 -10.46
C ILE A 140 0.94 -10.42 -11.84
N HIS A 141 1.55 -11.58 -12.07
CA HIS A 141 1.46 -12.32 -13.32
C HIS A 141 1.43 -13.82 -13.05
N ASN A 142 0.37 -14.48 -13.52
CA ASN A 142 0.18 -15.93 -13.33
C ASN A 142 0.34 -16.36 -11.85
N GLY A 143 -0.22 -15.55 -10.93
CA GLY A 143 -0.14 -15.82 -9.50
C GLY A 143 1.20 -15.47 -8.85
N LYS A 144 2.19 -15.04 -9.63
CA LYS A 144 3.50 -14.64 -9.11
C LYS A 144 3.50 -13.17 -8.76
N ILE A 145 4.00 -12.85 -7.57
CA ILE A 145 4.10 -11.49 -7.04
C ILE A 145 5.56 -11.03 -7.15
N THR A 146 5.78 -9.91 -7.82
CA THR A 146 7.09 -9.25 -7.87
C THR A 146 6.91 -7.84 -7.34
N SER A 147 7.75 -7.41 -6.41
CA SER A 147 7.64 -6.11 -5.78
C SER A 147 8.98 -5.39 -5.74
N LYS A 148 8.93 -4.08 -5.84
CA LYS A 148 10.11 -3.22 -5.81
C LYS A 148 9.78 -1.92 -5.08
N LEU A 149 10.65 -1.53 -4.14
CA LEU A 149 10.60 -0.24 -3.49
C LEU A 149 11.29 0.80 -4.36
N VAL A 150 10.66 1.96 -4.51
CA VAL A 150 11.18 3.06 -5.33
C VAL A 150 11.18 4.34 -4.51
N GLU A 151 12.34 4.97 -4.38
CA GLU A 151 12.45 6.32 -3.80
C GLU A 151 12.22 7.39 -4.88
N PHE A 152 11.63 8.51 -4.46
CA PHE A 152 11.34 9.60 -5.40
C PHE A 152 11.31 10.99 -4.77
#